data_41e2658d4a737e05c6b67dcfbff62ac0
#
_entry.id   41e2658d4a737e05c6b67dcfbff62ac0
#
_cell.length_a   1.000
_cell.length_b   1.000
_cell.length_c   1.000
_cell.angle_alpha   90.00
_cell.angle_beta   90.00
_cell.angle_gamma   90.00
#
_symmetry.space_group_name_H-M   'P 1'
#
loop_
_entity.id
_entity.type
_entity.pdbx_description
1 polymer ?
#
loop_
_entity_poly.entity_id
_entity_poly.type
_entity_poly.pdbx_seq_one_letter_code
_entity_poly.pdbx_strand_id
1 'polypeptide(L)'
;MGGAVNQTTINNGVLQVYGAATDPTIKGGRGDAAFTLGNAGSVVDISTYEYTLLDNGNHSWSLAENRVQMPPSTTDVLNMAAAQPLVFDAELDTVRGRLGSVKGVNYDTAMWSSAINTRNNVTTDAGAGFEQTLTGLTLGIDSRFSREESSTTQAGVVWTF
;
A
#
# COMPACT_ATOMS: atom_id res chain seq x y z
N MET A 1 13.92 18.99 4.56
CA MET A 1 15.17 18.71 5.34
C MET A 1 14.87 19.00 6.79
N GLY A 2 14.87 17.99 7.66
CA GLY A 2 14.74 18.16 9.10
C GLY A 2 16.10 18.50 9.69
N GLY A 3 16.17 19.51 10.56
CA GLY A 3 17.37 19.84 11.32
C GLY A 3 17.48 18.97 12.58
N ALA A 4 18.70 18.73 13.06
CA ALA A 4 18.93 18.12 14.35
C ALA A 4 19.21 19.20 15.38
N VAL A 5 18.62 19.08 16.57
CA VAL A 5 18.84 19.97 17.71
C VAL A 5 19.47 19.16 18.83
N ASN A 6 20.69 19.52 19.22
CA ASN A 6 21.43 18.82 20.27
C ASN A 6 21.65 19.75 21.44
N GLN A 7 21.44 19.26 22.65
CA GLN A 7 21.77 19.94 23.94
C GLN A 7 21.33 21.41 24.02
N THR A 8 20.11 21.70 23.59
CA THR A 8 19.55 23.04 23.57
C THR A 8 18.87 23.35 24.89
N THR A 9 19.27 24.46 25.54
CA THR A 9 18.62 24.97 26.75
C THR A 9 17.70 26.12 26.38
N ILE A 10 16.42 26.02 26.72
CA ILE A 10 15.41 27.06 26.54
C ILE A 10 15.07 27.62 27.93
N ASN A 11 15.34 28.88 28.13
CA ASN A 11 15.03 29.53 29.42
C ASN A 11 13.60 30.09 29.48
N ASN A 12 13.02 30.42 28.32
CA ASN A 12 11.63 30.83 28.17
C ASN A 12 11.28 30.81 26.66
N GLY A 13 10.13 30.27 26.27
CA GLY A 13 9.72 30.28 24.89
C GLY A 13 9.28 28.90 24.36
N VAL A 14 9.23 28.77 23.03
CA VAL A 14 8.84 27.55 22.32
C VAL A 14 10.00 27.13 21.42
N LEU A 15 10.37 25.87 21.47
CA LEU A 15 11.26 25.24 20.51
C LEU A 15 10.41 24.37 19.55
N GLN A 16 10.42 24.71 18.28
CA GLN A 16 9.87 23.84 17.24
C GLN A 16 11.01 23.07 16.56
N VAL A 17 10.95 21.75 16.64
CA VAL A 17 11.93 20.87 16.01
C VAL A 17 11.24 20.08 14.89
N TYR A 18 11.71 20.26 13.65
CA TYR A 18 11.26 19.52 12.49
C TYR A 18 12.20 18.35 12.13
N GLY A 19 12.82 17.77 13.15
CA GLY A 19 13.82 16.70 13.02
C GLY A 19 14.05 16.02 14.36
N ALA A 20 15.28 15.57 14.59
CA ALA A 20 15.66 14.95 15.86
C ALA A 20 16.10 15.99 16.88
N ALA A 21 15.64 15.84 18.11
CA ALA A 21 16.15 16.59 19.26
C ALA A 21 16.79 15.61 20.24
N THR A 22 18.03 15.90 20.63
CA THR A 22 18.76 15.10 21.62
C THR A 22 19.06 15.99 22.82
N ASP A 23 18.71 15.51 24.02
CA ASP A 23 18.91 16.20 25.32
C ASP A 23 18.43 17.66 25.34
N PRO A 24 17.21 17.99 24.90
CA PRO A 24 16.68 19.34 25.09
C PRO A 24 16.38 19.57 26.56
N THR A 25 16.80 20.73 27.09
CA THR A 25 16.51 21.14 28.48
C THR A 25 15.66 22.40 28.45
N ILE A 26 14.49 22.37 29.09
CA ILE A 26 13.63 23.52 29.24
C ILE A 26 13.73 24.00 30.69
N LYS A 27 14.14 25.27 30.91
CA LYS A 27 14.15 25.92 32.20
C LYS A 27 13.07 27.00 32.27
N GLY A 28 12.30 27.01 33.33
CA GLY A 28 11.27 28.02 33.56
C GLY A 28 9.91 27.76 32.91
N GLY A 29 9.70 26.57 32.31
CA GLY A 29 8.39 26.12 31.84
C GLY A 29 7.48 25.69 32.99
N ARG A 30 6.16 25.74 32.76
CA ARG A 30 5.19 25.22 33.73
C ARG A 30 5.06 23.70 33.54
N GLY A 31 5.94 22.94 34.19
CA GLY A 31 5.75 21.50 34.34
C GLY A 31 5.67 20.68 33.03
N ASP A 32 5.06 19.56 33.13
CA ASP A 32 5.06 18.46 32.17
C ASP A 32 4.31 18.74 30.85
N ALA A 33 3.57 19.84 30.78
CA ALA A 33 2.87 20.29 29.57
C ALA A 33 3.78 21.02 28.55
N ALA A 34 5.09 21.11 28.81
CA ALA A 34 6.01 21.90 27.98
C ALA A 34 6.39 21.22 26.65
N PHE A 35 6.20 19.92 26.52
CA PHE A 35 6.53 19.17 25.29
C PHE A 35 5.30 18.65 24.59
N THR A 36 5.20 18.97 23.30
CA THR A 36 4.20 18.42 22.41
C THR A 36 4.84 18.12 21.05
N LEU A 37 4.35 17.09 20.36
CA LEU A 37 4.71 16.88 18.98
C LEU A 37 4.03 17.94 18.11
N GLY A 38 4.83 18.59 17.27
CA GLY A 38 4.34 19.64 16.35
C GLY A 38 3.63 19.07 15.11
N ASN A 39 3.57 17.76 14.97
CA ASN A 39 2.94 17.09 13.84
C ASN A 39 1.42 17.05 14.01
N ALA A 40 0.71 17.03 12.89
CA ALA A 40 -0.73 16.83 12.89
C ALA A 40 -1.08 15.48 13.56
N GLY A 41 -2.05 15.52 14.48
CA GLY A 41 -2.46 14.32 15.21
C GLY A 41 -1.54 13.94 16.39
N SER A 42 -0.48 14.70 16.65
CA SER A 42 0.49 14.42 17.73
C SER A 42 1.14 13.03 17.64
N VAL A 43 1.39 12.56 16.44
CA VAL A 43 2.07 11.30 16.13
C VAL A 43 3.24 11.53 15.19
N VAL A 44 4.21 10.65 15.24
CA VAL A 44 5.36 10.61 14.31
C VAL A 44 5.43 9.23 13.68
N ASP A 45 5.47 9.20 12.37
CA ASP A 45 5.66 7.95 11.61
C ASP A 45 7.15 7.63 11.53
N ILE A 46 7.56 6.54 12.12
CA ILE A 46 8.95 6.06 12.05
C ILE A 46 8.93 4.62 11.57
N SER A 47 9.39 4.42 10.32
CA SER A 47 9.41 3.09 9.71
C SER A 47 7.99 2.49 9.62
N THR A 48 7.72 1.41 10.34
CA THR A 48 6.48 0.62 10.22
C THR A 48 5.42 1.02 11.24
N TYR A 49 5.77 1.83 12.23
CA TYR A 49 4.89 2.16 13.36
C TYR A 49 4.75 3.66 13.60
N GLU A 50 3.60 4.02 14.17
CA GLU A 50 3.39 5.35 14.73
C GLU A 50 4.02 5.44 16.12
N TYR A 51 4.54 6.62 16.43
CA TYR A 51 5.08 6.93 17.75
C TYR A 51 4.35 8.13 18.36
N THR A 52 4.05 8.03 19.62
CA THR A 52 3.49 9.12 20.43
C THR A 52 4.51 9.59 21.45
N LEU A 53 4.42 10.86 21.85
CA LEU A 53 5.24 11.38 22.92
C LEU A 53 4.71 10.88 24.27
N LEU A 54 5.58 10.21 25.03
CA LEU A 54 5.29 9.72 26.37
C LEU A 54 6.08 10.54 27.39
N ASP A 55 5.38 11.06 28.38
CA ASP A 55 6.03 11.62 29.56
C ASP A 55 6.43 10.49 30.51
N ASN A 56 7.74 10.37 30.76
CA ASN A 56 8.29 9.34 31.65
C ASN A 56 8.36 9.83 33.10
N GLY A 57 7.94 11.09 33.40
CA GLY A 57 8.20 11.76 34.63
C GLY A 57 9.65 12.29 34.74
N ASN A 58 10.00 12.95 35.83
CA ASN A 58 11.32 13.49 36.07
C ASN A 58 11.86 14.41 34.93
N HIS A 59 10.98 15.14 34.26
CA HIS A 59 11.30 16.02 33.13
C HIS A 59 11.95 15.30 31.95
N SER A 60 11.59 14.04 31.73
CA SER A 60 12.03 13.27 30.58
C SER A 60 10.87 12.79 29.72
N TRP A 61 11.05 12.80 28.42
CA TRP A 61 10.07 12.32 27.43
C TRP A 61 10.74 11.35 26.48
N SER A 62 9.97 10.37 26.07
CA SER A 62 10.39 9.41 25.04
C SER A 62 9.31 9.23 24.00
N LEU A 63 9.70 8.73 22.84
CA LEU A 63 8.75 8.27 21.84
C LEU A 63 8.34 6.84 22.17
N ALA A 64 7.06 6.63 22.42
CA ALA A 64 6.47 5.33 22.65
C ALA A 64 5.88 4.77 21.34
N GLU A 65 6.28 3.57 20.98
CA GLU A 65 5.82 2.86 19.80
C GLU A 65 4.36 2.40 19.97
N ASN A 66 3.53 2.74 19.02
CA ASN A 66 2.18 2.18 18.90
C ASN A 66 2.19 0.99 17.93
N ARG A 67 2.25 -0.22 18.46
CA ARG A 67 2.26 -1.46 17.67
C ARG A 67 0.88 -1.90 17.17
N VAL A 68 -0.15 -1.24 17.62
CA VAL A 68 -1.54 -1.60 17.27
C VAL A 68 -1.94 -0.95 15.96
N GLN A 69 -1.36 0.21 15.66
CA GLN A 69 -1.74 1.00 14.50
C GLN A 69 -0.51 1.27 13.62
N MET A 70 -0.63 0.88 12.36
CA MET A 70 0.38 1.23 11.36
C MET A 70 0.14 2.63 10.81
N PRO A 71 1.19 3.37 10.49
CA PRO A 71 1.04 4.67 9.85
C PRO A 71 0.41 4.54 8.47
N PRO A 72 -0.31 5.58 8.02
CA PRO A 72 -0.93 5.61 6.69
C PRO A 72 0.07 5.30 5.56
N SER A 73 1.29 5.81 5.67
CA SER A 73 2.35 5.56 4.68
C SER A 73 2.69 4.07 4.50
N THR A 74 2.78 3.32 5.59
CA THR A 74 3.02 1.88 5.56
C THR A 74 1.80 1.13 5.04
N THR A 75 0.61 1.53 5.48
CA THR A 75 -0.65 0.95 5.02
C THR A 75 -0.84 1.13 3.52
N ASP A 76 -0.52 2.29 2.97
CA ASP A 76 -0.62 2.58 1.54
C ASP A 76 0.33 1.71 0.72
N VAL A 77 1.57 1.52 1.17
CA VAL A 77 2.53 0.63 0.49
C VAL A 77 2.05 -0.82 0.49
N LEU A 78 1.52 -1.30 1.61
CA LEU A 78 0.97 -2.65 1.70
C LEU A 78 -0.25 -2.83 0.79
N ASN A 79 -1.14 -1.86 0.75
CA ASN A 79 -2.31 -1.87 -0.11
C ASN A 79 -1.91 -1.87 -1.60
N MET A 80 -0.93 -1.07 -2.00
CA MET A 80 -0.38 -1.10 -3.37
C MET A 80 0.20 -2.46 -3.73
N ALA A 81 0.99 -3.06 -2.84
CA ALA A 81 1.57 -4.37 -3.07
C ALA A 81 0.51 -5.47 -3.19
N ALA A 82 -0.56 -5.39 -2.41
CA ALA A 82 -1.68 -6.34 -2.47
C ALA A 82 -2.61 -6.12 -3.68
N ALA A 83 -2.68 -4.90 -4.22
CA ALA A 83 -3.53 -4.57 -5.36
C ALA A 83 -3.02 -5.12 -6.70
N GLN A 84 -1.70 -5.18 -6.89
CA GLN A 84 -1.09 -5.60 -8.16
C GLN A 84 -1.43 -7.04 -8.57
N PRO A 85 -1.34 -8.06 -7.70
CA PRO A 85 -1.71 -9.42 -8.04
C PRO A 85 -3.16 -9.56 -8.50
N LEU A 86 -4.08 -8.77 -7.96
CA LEU A 86 -5.51 -8.83 -8.31
C LEU A 86 -5.79 -8.38 -9.73
N VAL A 87 -5.03 -7.39 -10.23
CA VAL A 87 -5.12 -6.97 -11.63
C VAL A 87 -4.65 -8.10 -12.53
N PHE A 88 -3.49 -8.68 -12.23
CA PHE A 88 -2.92 -9.79 -12.99
C PHE A 88 -3.85 -11.02 -13.00
N ASP A 89 -4.44 -11.36 -11.86
CA ASP A 89 -5.37 -12.48 -11.76
C ASP A 89 -6.62 -12.26 -12.60
N ALA A 90 -7.18 -11.05 -12.61
CA ALA A 90 -8.34 -10.72 -13.41
C ALA A 90 -8.06 -10.83 -14.93
N GLU A 91 -6.88 -10.40 -15.37
CA GLU A 91 -6.44 -10.57 -16.77
C GLU A 91 -6.23 -12.05 -17.11
N LEU A 92 -5.58 -12.79 -16.22
CA LEU A 92 -5.30 -14.20 -16.41
C LEU A 92 -6.58 -15.04 -16.47
N ASP A 93 -7.58 -14.72 -15.65
CA ASP A 93 -8.88 -15.39 -15.65
C ASP A 93 -9.63 -15.18 -16.98
N THR A 94 -9.50 -14.00 -17.56
CA THR A 94 -10.05 -13.72 -18.90
C THR A 94 -9.42 -14.62 -19.96
N VAL A 95 -8.09 -14.77 -19.95
CA VAL A 95 -7.38 -15.66 -20.88
C VAL A 95 -7.74 -17.13 -20.63
N ARG A 96 -7.79 -17.56 -19.36
CA ARG A 96 -8.20 -18.93 -18.99
C ARG A 96 -9.63 -19.24 -19.44
N GLY A 97 -10.54 -18.29 -19.25
CA GLY A 97 -11.92 -18.40 -19.72
C GLY A 97 -11.97 -18.59 -21.24
N ARG A 98 -11.16 -17.84 -21.99
CA ARG A 98 -11.04 -18.01 -23.44
C ARG A 98 -10.51 -19.39 -23.80
N LEU A 99 -9.40 -19.84 -23.20
CA LEU A 99 -8.83 -21.16 -23.45
C LEU A 99 -9.82 -22.29 -23.12
N GLY A 100 -10.67 -22.12 -22.12
CA GLY A 100 -11.75 -23.05 -21.80
C GLY A 100 -12.83 -23.11 -22.89
N SER A 101 -13.21 -21.94 -23.41
CA SER A 101 -14.29 -21.83 -24.41
C SER A 101 -13.93 -22.35 -25.80
N VAL A 102 -12.64 -22.41 -26.15
CA VAL A 102 -12.19 -22.91 -27.48
C VAL A 102 -12.04 -24.42 -27.57
N LYS A 103 -12.13 -25.11 -26.42
CA LYS A 103 -12.14 -26.58 -26.42
C LYS A 103 -13.41 -27.09 -27.10
N GLY A 104 -13.28 -27.71 -28.27
CA GLY A 104 -14.41 -28.32 -29.00
C GLY A 104 -15.02 -27.44 -30.09
N VAL A 105 -14.57 -26.22 -30.27
CA VAL A 105 -15.05 -25.36 -31.36
C VAL A 105 -14.10 -25.44 -32.55
N ASN A 106 -14.66 -25.64 -33.77
CA ASN A 106 -13.90 -25.67 -35.01
C ASN A 106 -13.81 -24.25 -35.59
N TYR A 107 -12.67 -23.61 -35.46
CA TYR A 107 -12.33 -22.37 -36.16
C TYR A 107 -10.82 -22.32 -36.45
N ASP A 108 -10.43 -21.65 -37.50
CA ASP A 108 -9.02 -21.45 -37.85
C ASP A 108 -8.49 -20.16 -37.21
N THR A 109 -9.26 -19.09 -37.24
CA THR A 109 -8.95 -17.81 -36.62
C THR A 109 -10.21 -17.22 -35.99
N ALA A 110 -10.11 -16.68 -34.79
CA ALA A 110 -11.22 -16.02 -34.10
C ALA A 110 -10.79 -14.72 -33.42
N MET A 111 -11.69 -13.76 -33.49
CA MET A 111 -11.63 -12.55 -32.63
C MET A 111 -12.59 -12.72 -31.46
N TRP A 112 -12.21 -12.21 -30.31
CA TRP A 112 -13.04 -12.27 -29.13
C TRP A 112 -12.87 -11.03 -28.24
N SER A 113 -13.83 -10.78 -27.40
CA SER A 113 -13.78 -9.72 -26.40
C SER A 113 -14.32 -10.23 -25.07
N SER A 114 -13.84 -9.67 -24.00
CA SER A 114 -14.31 -9.92 -22.63
C SER A 114 -14.30 -8.64 -21.82
N ALA A 115 -15.35 -8.40 -21.06
CA ALA A 115 -15.39 -7.30 -20.10
C ALA A 115 -14.94 -7.79 -18.73
N ILE A 116 -14.10 -6.99 -18.07
CA ILE A 116 -13.69 -7.19 -16.70
C ILE A 116 -14.50 -6.19 -15.85
N ASN A 117 -15.21 -6.69 -14.85
CA ASN A 117 -15.87 -5.88 -13.84
C ASN A 117 -15.86 -6.66 -12.53
N THR A 118 -14.87 -6.38 -11.70
CA THR A 118 -14.64 -7.11 -10.45
C THR A 118 -14.46 -6.11 -9.31
N ARG A 119 -15.09 -6.40 -8.18
CA ARG A 119 -14.92 -5.65 -6.93
C ARG A 119 -14.29 -6.55 -5.89
N ASN A 120 -13.12 -6.16 -5.42
CA ASN A 120 -12.34 -6.89 -4.44
C ASN A 120 -12.33 -6.12 -3.12
N ASN A 121 -12.68 -6.79 -2.03
CA ASN A 121 -12.46 -6.31 -0.67
C ASN A 121 -11.28 -7.07 -0.11
N VAL A 122 -10.19 -6.39 0.13
CA VAL A 122 -8.93 -6.98 0.60
C VAL A 122 -8.70 -6.56 2.04
N THR A 123 -8.40 -7.53 2.89
CA THR A 123 -7.91 -7.30 4.25
C THR A 123 -6.61 -8.05 4.38
N THR A 124 -5.56 -7.37 4.79
CA THR A 124 -4.26 -7.99 5.05
C THR A 124 -4.17 -8.46 6.50
N ASP A 125 -3.34 -9.47 6.77
CA ASP A 125 -3.09 -9.96 8.14
C ASP A 125 -2.51 -8.87 9.05
N ALA A 126 -1.91 -7.85 8.46
CA ALA A 126 -1.36 -6.70 9.16
C ALA A 126 -2.43 -5.64 9.52
N GLY A 127 -3.71 -5.88 9.23
CA GLY A 127 -4.81 -4.96 9.54
C GLY A 127 -5.02 -3.84 8.52
N ALA A 128 -4.20 -3.77 7.47
CA ALA A 128 -4.45 -2.90 6.33
C ALA A 128 -5.55 -3.50 5.45
N GLY A 129 -6.39 -2.66 4.85
CA GLY A 129 -7.45 -3.10 3.97
C GLY A 129 -7.86 -2.03 2.98
N PHE A 130 -8.35 -2.47 1.81
CA PHE A 130 -8.84 -1.58 0.77
C PHE A 130 -9.91 -2.26 -0.07
N GLU A 131 -10.69 -1.43 -0.72
CA GLU A 131 -11.62 -1.86 -1.76
C GLU A 131 -11.05 -1.49 -3.12
N GLN A 132 -11.04 -2.45 -4.04
CA GLN A 132 -10.59 -2.25 -5.41
C GLN A 132 -11.70 -2.64 -6.38
N THR A 133 -12.07 -1.73 -7.27
CA THR A 133 -12.93 -2.01 -8.40
C THR A 133 -12.09 -2.02 -9.67
N LEU A 134 -12.09 -3.15 -10.37
CA LEU A 134 -11.44 -3.32 -11.66
C LEU A 134 -12.51 -3.32 -12.74
N THR A 135 -12.40 -2.39 -13.68
CA THR A 135 -13.25 -2.33 -14.87
C THR A 135 -12.35 -2.24 -16.09
N GLY A 136 -12.55 -3.11 -17.03
CA GLY A 136 -11.71 -3.17 -18.23
C GLY A 136 -12.37 -3.90 -19.38
N LEU A 137 -11.76 -3.79 -20.54
CA LEU A 137 -12.13 -4.51 -21.76
C LEU A 137 -10.90 -5.23 -22.29
N THR A 138 -11.03 -6.52 -22.49
CA THR A 138 -10.01 -7.34 -23.12
C THR A 138 -10.45 -7.69 -24.54
N LEU A 139 -9.57 -7.49 -25.50
CA LEU A 139 -9.75 -7.87 -26.89
C LEU A 139 -8.66 -8.87 -27.26
N GLY A 140 -9.01 -9.89 -28.03
CA GLY A 140 -8.04 -10.88 -28.47
C GLY A 140 -8.31 -11.42 -29.85
N ILE A 141 -7.24 -11.86 -30.49
CA ILE A 141 -7.27 -12.62 -31.75
C ILE A 141 -6.44 -13.86 -31.54
N ASP A 142 -6.99 -15.01 -31.84
CA ASP A 142 -6.27 -16.28 -31.77
C ASP A 142 -6.42 -17.07 -33.06
N SER A 143 -5.42 -17.87 -33.37
CA SER A 143 -5.39 -18.72 -34.54
C SER A 143 -4.86 -20.09 -34.17
N ARG A 144 -5.42 -21.09 -34.81
CA ARG A 144 -5.01 -22.50 -34.68
C ARG A 144 -4.03 -22.85 -35.79
N PHE A 145 -2.86 -23.37 -35.39
CA PHE A 145 -1.78 -23.70 -36.32
C PHE A 145 -1.69 -25.19 -36.66
N SER A 146 -2.04 -26.04 -35.73
CA SER A 146 -2.09 -27.48 -36.01
C SER A 146 -3.22 -28.16 -35.24
N ARG A 147 -3.71 -29.22 -35.79
CA ARG A 147 -4.70 -30.09 -35.17
C ARG A 147 -4.32 -31.55 -35.43
N GLU A 148 -3.90 -32.21 -34.38
CA GLU A 148 -3.70 -33.65 -34.37
C GLU A 148 -4.81 -34.31 -33.55
N GLU A 149 -5.01 -35.65 -33.70
CA GLU A 149 -6.07 -36.34 -32.95
C GLU A 149 -5.99 -36.16 -31.42
N SER A 150 -4.79 -35.94 -30.88
CA SER A 150 -4.55 -35.81 -29.44
C SER A 150 -4.12 -34.41 -28.98
N SER A 151 -3.80 -33.50 -29.90
CA SER A 151 -3.30 -32.17 -29.55
C SER A 151 -3.75 -31.07 -30.51
N THR A 152 -3.88 -29.87 -29.97
CA THR A 152 -4.16 -28.66 -30.74
C THR A 152 -3.20 -27.56 -30.31
N THR A 153 -2.46 -27.00 -31.26
CA THR A 153 -1.59 -25.83 -30.99
C THR A 153 -2.30 -24.57 -31.45
N GLN A 154 -2.35 -23.61 -30.54
CA GLN A 154 -3.02 -22.35 -30.72
C GLN A 154 -2.15 -21.20 -30.20
N ALA A 155 -2.12 -20.09 -30.91
CA ALA A 155 -1.48 -18.87 -30.47
C ALA A 155 -2.37 -17.65 -30.71
N GLY A 156 -2.22 -16.64 -29.88
CA GLY A 156 -3.01 -15.42 -29.97
C GLY A 156 -2.31 -14.22 -29.34
N VAL A 157 -2.90 -13.05 -29.56
CA VAL A 157 -2.49 -11.78 -28.96
C VAL A 157 -3.70 -11.20 -28.24
N VAL A 158 -3.44 -10.63 -27.07
CA VAL A 158 -4.45 -10.06 -26.18
C VAL A 158 -4.05 -8.64 -25.81
N TRP A 159 -5.00 -7.72 -25.80
CA TRP A 159 -4.87 -6.36 -25.29
C TRP A 159 -5.94 -6.12 -24.23
N THR A 160 -5.52 -5.55 -23.10
CA THR A 160 -6.42 -5.12 -22.01
C THR A 160 -6.30 -3.61 -21.83
N PHE A 161 -7.46 -2.94 -21.63
CA PHE A 161 -7.57 -1.49 -21.44
C PHE A 161 -8.31 -1.15 -20.16
#